data_1672c8b3ff81354619e98fa650cbd7db
#
_entry.id   1672c8b3ff81354619e98fa650cbd7db
#
_cell.length_a   1.000
_cell.length_b   1.000
_cell.length_c   1.000
_cell.angle_alpha   90.00
_cell.angle_beta   90.00
_cell.angle_gamma   90.00
#
_symmetry.space_group_name_H-M   'P 1'
#
loop_
_entity.id
_entity.type
_entity.pdbx_description
1 polymer ?
#
loop_
_entity_poly.entity_id
_entity_poly.type
_entity_poly.pdbx_seq_one_letter_code
_entity_poly.pdbx_strand_id
1 'polypeptide(L)'
;MIWLRALAPAAVALAIGAALSWFVSDTVAARWLGGALLLFALMQAFYLTRVHHWAALPRKRDVPVGAGGWGILLDRLARVARQQQESVAELSAELALLHSAVDRLPDGLVVLDRFDHIEWANNAATELHAIFGSRRPIHLFIRQPEFSAYLEGDERARPLVLSLPTRPGRLFELRLHRTDDAHRLLITRDVTEQSKLDAVRRDFVANVSYEIRTPVTVIGG
;
A
#
# COMPACT_ATOMS: atom_id res chain seq x y z
N MET A 1 18.72 29.17 -22.11
CA MET A 1 19.95 29.54 -21.36
C MET A 1 20.83 28.35 -20.92
N ILE A 2 20.30 27.16 -20.70
CA ILE A 2 21.07 25.95 -20.26
C ILE A 2 22.07 25.50 -21.34
N TRP A 3 21.67 25.51 -22.60
CA TRP A 3 22.51 25.13 -23.74
C TRP A 3 23.73 26.05 -23.97
N LEU A 4 23.59 27.34 -23.67
CA LEU A 4 24.71 28.28 -23.72
C LEU A 4 25.82 27.93 -22.72
N ARG A 5 25.47 27.48 -21.53
CA ARG A 5 26.46 27.08 -20.51
C ARG A 5 27.07 25.70 -20.75
N ALA A 6 26.35 24.81 -21.43
CA ALA A 6 26.90 23.52 -21.84
C ALA A 6 27.88 23.65 -23.00
N LEU A 7 27.65 24.61 -23.90
CA LEU A 7 28.51 24.88 -25.05
C LEU A 7 29.60 25.90 -24.76
N ALA A 8 29.56 26.60 -23.63
CA ALA A 8 30.56 27.62 -23.25
C ALA A 8 32.01 27.12 -23.37
N PRO A 9 32.40 25.94 -22.85
CA PRO A 9 33.77 25.47 -22.95
C PRO A 9 34.19 25.19 -24.42
N ALA A 10 33.27 24.74 -25.27
CA ALA A 10 33.53 24.54 -26.70
C ALA A 10 33.67 25.88 -27.44
N ALA A 11 32.83 26.86 -27.10
CA ALA A 11 32.93 28.20 -27.69
C ALA A 11 34.22 28.92 -27.28
N VAL A 12 34.68 28.78 -26.05
CA VAL A 12 35.95 29.31 -25.56
C VAL A 12 37.12 28.63 -26.26
N ALA A 13 37.11 27.31 -26.43
CA ALA A 13 38.15 26.60 -27.16
C ALA A 13 38.23 27.01 -28.64
N LEU A 14 37.07 27.24 -29.31
CA LEU A 14 37.00 27.77 -30.68
C LEU A 14 37.55 29.19 -30.76
N ALA A 15 37.23 30.07 -29.84
CA ALA A 15 37.72 31.45 -29.81
C ALA A 15 39.26 31.49 -29.60
N ILE A 16 39.79 30.65 -28.69
CA ILE A 16 41.25 30.53 -28.48
C ILE A 16 41.93 29.95 -29.73
N GLY A 17 41.34 28.93 -30.37
CA GLY A 17 41.86 28.36 -31.60
C GLY A 17 41.91 29.38 -32.77
N ALA A 18 40.85 30.20 -32.93
CA ALA A 18 40.79 31.27 -33.88
C ALA A 18 41.83 32.38 -33.63
N ALA A 19 42.03 32.74 -32.33
CA ALA A 19 43.10 33.70 -31.97
C ALA A 19 44.51 33.16 -32.22
N LEU A 20 44.74 31.86 -31.96
CA LEU A 20 46.01 31.20 -32.20
C LEU A 20 46.32 31.07 -33.70
N SER A 21 45.33 30.91 -34.57
CA SER A 21 45.52 30.81 -36.02
C SER A 21 46.08 32.12 -36.62
N TRP A 22 45.89 33.26 -35.94
CA TRP A 22 46.47 34.55 -36.35
C TRP A 22 47.95 34.71 -36.02
N PHE A 23 48.46 33.98 -35.04
CA PHE A 23 49.85 34.11 -34.56
C PHE A 23 50.73 32.89 -34.83
N VAL A 24 50.15 31.75 -35.16
CA VAL A 24 50.86 30.46 -35.30
C VAL A 24 50.42 29.78 -36.59
N SER A 25 51.27 28.89 -37.13
CA SER A 25 50.94 28.16 -38.37
C SER A 25 49.60 27.39 -38.27
N ASP A 26 48.84 27.32 -39.37
CA ASP A 26 47.52 26.66 -39.44
C ASP A 26 47.53 25.21 -38.94
N THR A 27 48.67 24.51 -39.06
CA THR A 27 48.81 23.14 -38.55
C THR A 27 48.78 23.01 -37.03
N VAL A 28 49.28 24.00 -36.29
CA VAL A 28 49.22 24.04 -34.83
C VAL A 28 47.83 24.38 -34.33
N ALA A 29 47.18 25.36 -34.97
CA ALA A 29 45.80 25.73 -34.66
C ALA A 29 44.83 24.56 -34.87
N ALA A 30 44.98 23.81 -35.98
CA ALA A 30 44.17 22.62 -36.29
C ALA A 30 44.35 21.50 -35.24
N ARG A 31 45.61 21.26 -34.80
CA ARG A 31 45.89 20.24 -33.72
C ARG A 31 45.31 20.66 -32.40
N TRP A 32 45.36 21.94 -32.02
CA TRP A 32 44.74 22.47 -30.82
C TRP A 32 43.23 22.30 -30.83
N LEU A 33 42.57 22.67 -31.92
CA LEU A 33 41.11 22.50 -32.10
C LEU A 33 40.70 21.04 -32.02
N GLY A 34 41.43 20.16 -32.70
CA GLY A 34 41.18 18.71 -32.68
C GLY A 34 41.31 18.13 -31.27
N GLY A 35 42.37 18.53 -30.53
CA GLY A 35 42.56 18.12 -29.13
C GLY A 35 41.43 18.62 -28.19
N ALA A 36 41.03 19.87 -28.34
CA ALA A 36 39.94 20.44 -27.53
C ALA A 36 38.58 19.79 -27.82
N LEU A 37 38.28 19.50 -29.09
CA LEU A 37 37.06 18.77 -29.45
C LEU A 37 37.05 17.33 -28.93
N LEU A 38 38.18 16.65 -28.98
CA LEU A 38 38.33 15.30 -28.46
C LEU A 38 38.11 15.28 -26.93
N LEU A 39 38.74 16.21 -26.21
CA LEU A 39 38.56 16.35 -24.77
C LEU A 39 37.10 16.62 -24.42
N PHE A 40 36.43 17.51 -25.15
CA PHE A 40 35.02 17.82 -24.99
C PHE A 40 34.15 16.57 -25.20
N ALA A 41 34.42 15.81 -26.30
CA ALA A 41 33.69 14.58 -26.60
C ALA A 41 33.86 13.52 -25.52
N LEU A 42 35.10 13.33 -25.01
CA LEU A 42 35.39 12.42 -23.89
C LEU A 42 34.67 12.83 -22.58
N MET A 43 34.64 14.13 -22.29
CA MET A 43 33.91 14.66 -21.16
C MET A 43 32.39 14.38 -21.28
N GLN A 44 31.81 14.59 -22.46
CA GLN A 44 30.39 14.29 -22.72
C GLN A 44 30.10 12.78 -22.55
N ALA A 45 30.93 11.92 -23.12
CA ALA A 45 30.82 10.48 -23.00
C ALA A 45 30.91 10.02 -21.54
N PHE A 46 31.82 10.62 -20.75
CA PHE A 46 31.95 10.34 -19.33
C PHE A 46 30.68 10.68 -18.54
N TYR A 47 30.06 11.84 -18.77
CA TYR A 47 28.80 12.18 -18.11
C TYR A 47 27.66 11.30 -18.55
N LEU A 48 27.56 10.97 -19.84
CA LEU A 48 26.54 10.06 -20.36
C LEU A 48 26.63 8.67 -19.73
N THR A 49 27.85 8.11 -19.65
CA THR A 49 28.04 6.80 -19.02
C THR A 49 27.69 6.82 -17.53
N ARG A 50 28.06 7.90 -16.81
CA ARG A 50 27.66 8.06 -15.40
C ARG A 50 26.15 8.12 -15.21
N VAL A 51 25.45 8.87 -16.05
CA VAL A 51 23.97 8.97 -16.01
C VAL A 51 23.34 7.62 -16.35
N HIS A 52 23.86 6.94 -17.37
CA HIS A 52 23.38 5.62 -17.77
C HIS A 52 23.52 4.59 -16.63
N HIS A 53 24.69 4.53 -15.99
CA HIS A 53 24.92 3.65 -14.85
C HIS A 53 24.06 3.99 -13.63
N TRP A 54 23.78 5.27 -13.39
CA TRP A 54 22.86 5.70 -12.34
C TRP A 54 21.41 5.31 -12.66
N ALA A 55 20.97 5.53 -13.89
CA ALA A 55 19.60 5.23 -14.34
C ALA A 55 19.26 3.73 -14.27
N ALA A 56 20.26 2.85 -14.42
CA ALA A 56 20.07 1.41 -14.29
C ALA A 56 19.75 0.97 -12.84
N LEU A 57 20.21 1.70 -11.81
CA LEU A 57 20.02 1.37 -10.39
C LEU A 57 19.79 2.63 -9.53
N PRO A 58 18.74 3.41 -9.77
CA PRO A 58 18.54 4.72 -9.15
C PRO A 58 18.33 4.67 -7.63
N ARG A 59 17.87 3.53 -7.10
CA ARG A 59 17.61 3.35 -5.65
C ARG A 59 18.86 3.10 -4.80
N LYS A 60 19.99 2.76 -5.42
CA LYS A 60 21.21 2.36 -4.68
C LYS A 60 22.33 3.39 -4.75
N ARG A 61 22.20 4.44 -5.55
CA ARG A 61 23.28 5.39 -5.78
C ARG A 61 22.76 6.83 -5.78
N ASP A 62 23.51 7.71 -5.14
CA ASP A 62 23.25 9.15 -5.21
C ASP A 62 23.38 9.65 -6.65
N VAL A 63 22.61 10.68 -6.99
CA VAL A 63 22.69 11.31 -8.31
C VAL A 63 24.10 11.85 -8.51
N PRO A 64 24.75 11.54 -9.65
CA PRO A 64 26.11 12.01 -9.88
C PRO A 64 26.17 13.53 -9.93
N VAL A 65 27.19 14.10 -9.29
CA VAL A 65 27.47 15.55 -9.34
C VAL A 65 28.10 15.88 -10.68
N GLY A 66 27.59 16.92 -11.36
CA GLY A 66 28.10 17.40 -12.64
C GLY A 66 28.55 18.87 -12.55
N ALA A 67 29.36 19.29 -13.53
CA ALA A 67 29.78 20.67 -13.70
C ALA A 67 29.08 21.33 -14.91
N GLY A 68 28.95 22.66 -14.90
CA GLY A 68 28.36 23.44 -16.01
C GLY A 68 26.90 23.06 -16.31
N GLY A 69 26.58 22.83 -17.58
CA GLY A 69 25.23 22.48 -18.03
C GLY A 69 24.76 21.12 -17.50
N TRP A 70 25.65 20.15 -17.33
CA TRP A 70 25.38 18.86 -16.73
C TRP A 70 25.02 18.97 -15.26
N GLY A 71 25.64 19.89 -14.50
CA GLY A 71 25.29 20.14 -13.10
C GLY A 71 23.81 20.52 -12.94
N ILE A 72 23.32 21.45 -13.77
CA ILE A 72 21.93 21.92 -13.71
C ILE A 72 20.94 20.78 -14.04
N LEU A 73 21.26 19.94 -15.04
CA LEU A 73 20.43 18.80 -15.42
C LEU A 73 20.38 17.75 -14.33
N LEU A 74 21.54 17.39 -13.79
CA LEU A 74 21.66 16.37 -12.72
C LEU A 74 21.00 16.83 -11.44
N ASP A 75 21.10 18.12 -11.08
CA ASP A 75 20.38 18.70 -9.93
C ASP A 75 18.86 18.65 -10.09
N ARG A 76 18.36 18.87 -11.31
CA ARG A 76 16.93 18.71 -11.59
C ARG A 76 16.48 17.25 -11.47
N LEU A 77 17.23 16.33 -12.04
CA LEU A 77 16.96 14.88 -11.90
C LEU A 77 17.02 14.45 -10.43
N ALA A 78 17.99 14.95 -9.68
CA ALA A 78 18.10 14.68 -8.25
C ALA A 78 16.88 15.17 -7.47
N ARG A 79 16.37 16.36 -7.79
CA ARG A 79 15.14 16.87 -7.14
C ARG A 79 13.93 16.01 -7.46
N VAL A 80 13.72 15.69 -8.72
CA VAL A 80 12.58 14.84 -9.13
C VAL A 80 12.67 13.45 -8.48
N ALA A 81 13.86 12.83 -8.49
CA ALA A 81 14.05 11.54 -7.87
C ALA A 81 13.79 11.56 -6.36
N ARG A 82 14.26 12.60 -5.64
CA ARG A 82 13.97 12.79 -4.21
C ARG A 82 12.48 12.98 -3.97
N GLN A 83 11.81 13.85 -4.73
CA GLN A 83 10.38 14.10 -4.58
C GLN A 83 9.55 12.82 -4.80
N GLN A 84 9.90 11.99 -5.78
CA GLN A 84 9.24 10.69 -5.97
C GLN A 84 9.49 9.74 -4.81
N GLN A 85 10.72 9.69 -4.28
CA GLN A 85 11.03 8.86 -3.12
C GLN A 85 10.27 9.31 -1.87
N GLU A 86 10.18 10.62 -1.63
CA GLU A 86 9.42 11.21 -0.54
C GLU A 86 7.93 10.86 -0.66
N SER A 87 7.33 11.00 -1.85
CA SER A 87 5.92 10.64 -2.07
C SER A 87 5.65 9.15 -1.88
N VAL A 88 6.54 8.27 -2.32
CA VAL A 88 6.42 6.82 -2.09
C VAL A 88 6.59 6.48 -0.61
N ALA A 89 7.53 7.14 0.09
CA ALA A 89 7.73 6.94 1.52
C ALA A 89 6.51 7.42 2.33
N GLU A 90 5.94 8.57 1.99
CA GLU A 90 4.73 9.10 2.61
C GLU A 90 3.54 8.17 2.42
N LEU A 91 3.27 7.73 1.18
CA LEU A 91 2.19 6.78 0.90
C LEU A 91 2.39 5.44 1.62
N SER A 92 3.62 4.93 1.66
CA SER A 92 3.90 3.68 2.38
C SER A 92 3.75 3.83 3.90
N ALA A 93 4.07 5.00 4.46
CA ALA A 93 3.85 5.30 5.87
C ALA A 93 2.34 5.40 6.20
N GLU A 94 1.55 6.02 5.33
CA GLU A 94 0.09 6.10 5.46
C GLU A 94 -0.56 4.72 5.41
N LEU A 95 -0.17 3.89 4.44
CA LEU A 95 -0.63 2.50 4.35
C LEU A 95 -0.25 1.69 5.59
N ALA A 96 0.96 1.84 6.10
CA ALA A 96 1.41 1.18 7.33
C ALA A 96 0.60 1.61 8.56
N LEU A 97 0.24 2.90 8.64
CA LEU A 97 -0.62 3.42 9.71
C LEU A 97 -2.02 2.80 9.63
N LEU A 98 -2.63 2.76 8.43
CA LEU A 98 -3.95 2.15 8.23
C LEU A 98 -3.93 0.65 8.59
N HIS A 99 -2.94 -0.11 8.12
CA HIS A 99 -2.78 -1.52 8.50
C HIS A 99 -2.65 -1.69 10.01
N SER A 100 -1.78 -0.88 10.65
CA SER A 100 -1.62 -0.92 12.12
C SER A 100 -2.91 -0.58 12.89
N ALA A 101 -3.72 0.34 12.38
CA ALA A 101 -5.01 0.68 12.99
C ALA A 101 -6.00 -0.48 12.88
N VAL A 102 -6.09 -1.10 11.70
CA VAL A 102 -6.98 -2.26 11.46
C VAL A 102 -6.54 -3.49 12.26
N ASP A 103 -5.24 -3.72 12.42
CA ASP A 103 -4.70 -4.82 13.22
C ASP A 103 -4.99 -4.70 14.74
N ARG A 104 -5.27 -3.48 15.22
CA ARG A 104 -5.66 -3.23 16.61
C ARG A 104 -7.16 -3.35 16.89
N LEU A 105 -7.98 -3.52 15.86
CA LEU A 105 -9.40 -3.73 16.04
C LEU A 105 -9.64 -5.08 16.74
N PRO A 106 -10.58 -5.12 17.71
CA PRO A 106 -10.97 -6.38 18.37
C PRO A 106 -11.79 -7.28 17.46
N ASP A 107 -12.43 -6.73 16.44
CA ASP A 107 -13.20 -7.46 15.44
C ASP A 107 -12.27 -8.16 14.45
N GLY A 108 -12.55 -9.42 14.14
CA GLY A 108 -11.85 -10.14 13.10
C GLY A 108 -12.27 -9.66 11.71
N LEU A 109 -11.31 -9.28 10.88
CA LEU A 109 -11.53 -8.82 9.50
C LEU A 109 -10.77 -9.73 8.54
N VAL A 110 -11.48 -10.28 7.55
CA VAL A 110 -10.90 -11.12 6.50
C VAL A 110 -11.37 -10.63 5.14
N VAL A 111 -10.44 -10.34 4.25
CA VAL A 111 -10.73 -10.05 2.84
C VAL A 111 -10.63 -11.35 2.06
N LEU A 112 -11.69 -11.67 1.34
CA LEU A 112 -11.84 -12.86 0.50
C LEU A 112 -11.90 -12.46 -0.97
N ASP A 113 -11.31 -13.27 -1.84
CA ASP A 113 -11.50 -13.18 -3.28
C ASP A 113 -12.87 -13.76 -3.70
N ARG A 114 -13.17 -13.70 -4.99
CA ARG A 114 -14.41 -14.25 -5.57
C ARG A 114 -14.55 -15.77 -5.43
N PHE A 115 -13.50 -16.47 -5.03
CA PHE A 115 -13.47 -17.93 -4.81
C PHE A 115 -13.39 -18.28 -3.33
N ASP A 116 -13.62 -17.33 -2.44
CA ASP A 116 -13.53 -17.47 -0.98
C ASP A 116 -12.14 -17.79 -0.45
N HIS A 117 -11.08 -17.47 -1.22
CA HIS A 117 -9.73 -17.56 -0.71
C HIS A 117 -9.37 -16.29 0.09
N ILE A 118 -8.64 -16.49 1.17
CA ILE A 118 -8.17 -15.42 2.03
C ILE A 118 -7.06 -14.65 1.33
N GLU A 119 -7.31 -13.38 0.99
CA GLU A 119 -6.28 -12.47 0.50
C GLU A 119 -5.56 -11.76 1.64
N TRP A 120 -6.32 -11.35 2.65
CA TRP A 120 -5.78 -10.68 3.82
C TRP A 120 -6.66 -10.93 5.05
N ALA A 121 -6.04 -10.94 6.24
CA ALA A 121 -6.71 -11.03 7.52
C ALA A 121 -5.95 -10.19 8.55
N ASN A 122 -6.68 -9.51 9.45
CA ASN A 122 -6.05 -8.82 10.57
C ASN A 122 -5.65 -9.79 11.69
N ASN A 123 -4.93 -9.30 12.68
CA ASN A 123 -4.47 -10.12 13.81
C ASN A 123 -5.62 -10.78 14.57
N ALA A 124 -6.71 -10.05 14.83
CA ALA A 124 -7.87 -10.59 15.51
C ALA A 124 -8.51 -11.77 14.76
N ALA A 125 -8.70 -11.65 13.43
CA ALA A 125 -9.22 -12.75 12.60
C ALA A 125 -8.27 -13.94 12.58
N THR A 126 -6.97 -13.68 12.50
CA THR A 126 -5.93 -14.73 12.50
C THR A 126 -5.97 -15.55 13.78
N GLU A 127 -6.16 -14.91 14.94
CA GLU A 127 -6.31 -15.59 16.23
C GLU A 127 -7.67 -16.30 16.36
N LEU A 128 -8.78 -15.63 16.00
CA LEU A 128 -10.13 -16.17 16.14
C LEU A 128 -10.37 -17.41 15.29
N HIS A 129 -9.90 -17.40 14.08
CA HIS A 129 -10.14 -18.48 13.12
C HIS A 129 -8.94 -19.41 12.94
N ALA A 130 -7.83 -19.19 13.68
CA ALA A 130 -6.57 -19.91 13.53
C ALA A 130 -6.07 -19.93 12.08
N ILE A 131 -6.11 -18.77 11.42
CA ILE A 131 -5.70 -18.63 10.03
C ILE A 131 -4.19 -18.76 9.94
N PHE A 132 -3.71 -19.65 9.06
CA PHE A 132 -2.29 -19.80 8.74
C PHE A 132 -2.10 -19.96 7.24
N GLY A 133 -1.16 -19.19 6.72
CA GLY A 133 -0.88 -19.13 5.27
C GLY A 133 -1.90 -18.28 4.52
N SER A 134 -1.45 -17.68 3.43
CA SER A 134 -2.28 -16.87 2.54
C SER A 134 -2.87 -17.70 1.40
N ARG A 135 -3.92 -17.17 0.75
CA ARG A 135 -4.58 -17.76 -0.43
C ARG A 135 -5.16 -19.15 -0.21
N ARG A 136 -5.67 -19.41 0.99
CA ARG A 136 -6.42 -20.64 1.28
C ARG A 136 -7.91 -20.33 1.40
N PRO A 137 -8.78 -21.27 1.02
CA PRO A 137 -10.22 -21.11 1.19
C PRO A 137 -10.60 -20.95 2.65
N ILE A 138 -11.48 -19.99 2.98
CA ILE A 138 -11.90 -19.70 4.36
C ILE A 138 -12.62 -20.85 5.04
N HIS A 139 -13.33 -21.70 4.29
CA HIS A 139 -14.06 -22.88 4.83
C HIS A 139 -13.12 -23.93 5.45
N LEU A 140 -11.82 -23.91 5.16
CA LEU A 140 -10.85 -24.77 5.84
C LEU A 140 -10.62 -24.38 7.30
N PHE A 141 -10.86 -23.12 7.64
CA PHE A 141 -10.67 -22.54 8.97
C PHE A 141 -11.98 -22.45 9.75
N ILE A 142 -13.08 -22.07 9.09
CA ILE A 142 -14.43 -22.02 9.66
C ILE A 142 -15.21 -23.20 9.05
N ARG A 143 -15.21 -24.34 9.74
CA ARG A 143 -15.71 -25.62 9.22
C ARG A 143 -17.17 -25.91 9.55
N GLN A 144 -17.86 -24.99 10.22
CA GLN A 144 -19.27 -25.16 10.55
C GLN A 144 -20.14 -25.19 9.30
N PRO A 145 -21.05 -26.16 9.17
CA PRO A 145 -21.94 -26.28 8.00
C PRO A 145 -22.78 -25.00 7.78
N GLU A 146 -23.19 -24.36 8.88
CA GLU A 146 -23.96 -23.11 8.86
C GLU A 146 -23.17 -21.99 8.18
N PHE A 147 -21.85 -21.95 8.37
CA PHE A 147 -20.99 -20.97 7.71
C PHE A 147 -20.84 -21.24 6.20
N SER A 148 -20.73 -22.50 5.80
CA SER A 148 -20.67 -22.85 4.37
C SER A 148 -21.96 -22.47 3.65
N ALA A 149 -23.12 -22.76 4.25
CA ALA A 149 -24.41 -22.33 3.73
C ALA A 149 -24.55 -20.79 3.69
N TYR A 150 -23.96 -20.09 4.67
CA TYR A 150 -23.96 -18.63 4.72
C TYR A 150 -23.09 -18.01 3.61
N LEU A 151 -21.95 -18.59 3.25
CA LEU A 151 -21.08 -18.16 2.14
C LEU A 151 -21.76 -18.29 0.77
N GLU A 152 -22.58 -19.35 0.59
CA GLU A 152 -23.32 -19.62 -0.65
C GLU A 152 -24.64 -18.79 -0.75
N GLY A 153 -25.08 -18.23 0.36
CA GLY A 153 -26.32 -17.48 0.48
C GLY A 153 -26.25 -16.05 -0.04
N ASP A 154 -27.40 -15.33 0.07
CA ASP A 154 -27.46 -13.90 -0.24
C ASP A 154 -26.72 -13.09 0.83
N GLU A 155 -25.85 -12.18 0.42
CA GLU A 155 -25.08 -11.26 1.28
C GLU A 155 -25.98 -10.31 2.13
N ARG A 156 -27.26 -10.19 1.79
CA ARG A 156 -28.30 -9.48 2.56
C ARG A 156 -28.91 -10.34 3.65
N ALA A 157 -28.49 -11.60 3.77
CA ALA A 157 -28.95 -12.49 4.81
C ALA A 157 -28.64 -11.94 6.21
N ARG A 158 -29.42 -12.40 7.20
CA ARG A 158 -29.19 -12.03 8.59
C ARG A 158 -27.77 -12.47 9.01
N PRO A 159 -27.12 -11.70 9.89
CA PRO A 159 -25.82 -12.10 10.42
C PRO A 159 -25.86 -13.54 10.97
N LEU A 160 -24.82 -14.29 10.71
CA LEU A 160 -24.67 -15.64 11.27
C LEU A 160 -24.07 -15.55 12.67
N VAL A 161 -24.75 -16.11 13.66
CA VAL A 161 -24.23 -16.18 15.02
C VAL A 161 -23.85 -17.63 15.33
N LEU A 162 -22.61 -17.87 15.72
CA LEU A 162 -22.10 -19.18 16.05
C LEU A 162 -21.00 -19.14 17.13
N SER A 163 -20.70 -20.31 17.72
CA SER A 163 -19.56 -20.45 18.62
C SER A 163 -18.36 -20.98 17.83
N LEU A 164 -17.19 -20.38 18.05
CA LEU A 164 -15.96 -20.82 17.42
C LEU A 164 -15.23 -21.87 18.28
N PRO A 165 -14.66 -22.93 17.69
CA PRO A 165 -13.89 -23.92 18.43
C PRO A 165 -12.66 -23.33 19.14
N THR A 166 -12.08 -22.26 18.62
CA THR A 166 -10.93 -21.54 19.17
C THR A 166 -11.27 -20.77 20.45
N ARG A 167 -12.56 -20.46 20.68
CA ARG A 167 -13.04 -19.68 21.83
C ARG A 167 -14.36 -20.28 22.36
N PRO A 168 -14.32 -21.46 23.00
CA PRO A 168 -15.52 -22.15 23.50
C PRO A 168 -16.26 -21.28 24.53
N GLY A 169 -17.59 -21.31 24.50
CA GLY A 169 -18.45 -20.52 25.40
C GLY A 169 -18.63 -19.06 25.03
N ARG A 170 -18.07 -18.63 23.90
CA ARG A 170 -18.31 -17.30 23.31
C ARG A 170 -19.15 -17.40 22.06
N LEU A 171 -19.95 -16.36 21.82
CA LEU A 171 -20.78 -16.21 20.63
C LEU A 171 -20.17 -15.15 19.71
N PHE A 172 -20.02 -15.50 18.44
CA PHE A 172 -19.50 -14.60 17.44
C PHE A 172 -20.54 -14.36 16.36
N GLU A 173 -20.72 -13.09 16.01
CA GLU A 173 -21.53 -12.68 14.89
C GLU A 173 -20.61 -12.55 13.66
N LEU A 174 -20.95 -13.24 12.59
CA LEU A 174 -20.27 -13.18 11.31
C LEU A 174 -21.14 -12.42 10.31
N ARG A 175 -20.54 -11.44 9.65
CA ARG A 175 -21.18 -10.65 8.57
C ARG A 175 -20.30 -10.68 7.33
N LEU A 176 -20.92 -10.98 6.21
CA LEU A 176 -20.28 -10.94 4.90
C LEU A 176 -20.78 -9.73 4.13
N HIS A 177 -19.84 -8.90 3.66
CA HIS A 177 -20.13 -7.72 2.86
C HIS A 177 -19.37 -7.79 1.54
N ARG A 178 -20.04 -7.48 0.43
CA ARG A 178 -19.37 -7.29 -0.85
C ARG A 178 -18.69 -5.94 -0.85
N THR A 179 -17.38 -5.90 -1.10
CA THR A 179 -16.59 -4.67 -1.21
C THR A 179 -16.61 -4.18 -2.65
N ASP A 180 -16.43 -5.11 -3.59
CA ASP A 180 -16.50 -4.90 -5.04
C ASP A 180 -16.90 -6.19 -5.76
N ASP A 181 -16.82 -6.24 -7.09
CA ASP A 181 -17.15 -7.43 -7.87
C ASP A 181 -16.19 -8.62 -7.66
N ALA A 182 -15.00 -8.38 -7.11
CA ALA A 182 -13.96 -9.37 -6.92
C ALA A 182 -13.72 -9.73 -5.46
N HIS A 183 -14.11 -8.85 -4.51
CA HIS A 183 -13.75 -9.01 -3.11
C HIS A 183 -14.95 -8.97 -2.17
N ARG A 184 -14.89 -9.80 -1.12
CA ARG A 184 -15.83 -9.84 -0.01
C ARG A 184 -15.10 -9.60 1.30
N LEU A 185 -15.72 -8.89 2.24
CA LEU A 185 -15.22 -8.65 3.58
C LEU A 185 -16.03 -9.45 4.58
N LEU A 186 -15.38 -10.39 5.26
CA LEU A 186 -15.95 -11.11 6.40
C LEU A 186 -15.55 -10.38 7.68
N ILE A 187 -16.53 -9.99 8.47
CA ILE A 187 -16.37 -9.36 9.79
C ILE A 187 -16.83 -10.36 10.85
N THR A 188 -16.00 -10.60 11.85
CA THR A 188 -16.30 -11.47 12.99
C THR A 188 -16.24 -10.66 14.29
N ARG A 189 -17.35 -10.54 14.98
CA ARG A 189 -17.48 -9.76 16.23
C ARG A 189 -17.89 -10.66 17.39
N ASP A 190 -17.25 -10.49 18.54
CA ASP A 190 -17.69 -11.13 19.79
C ASP A 190 -18.96 -10.43 20.31
N VAL A 191 -20.06 -11.15 20.34
CA VAL A 191 -21.37 -10.67 20.80
C VAL A 191 -21.84 -11.37 22.07
N THR A 192 -20.92 -12.03 22.80
CA THR A 192 -21.26 -12.84 23.97
C THR A 192 -21.99 -12.03 25.05
N GLU A 193 -21.45 -10.89 25.44
CA GLU A 193 -22.08 -10.06 26.47
C GLU A 193 -23.39 -9.42 25.99
N GLN A 194 -23.43 -8.98 24.75
CA GLN A 194 -24.65 -8.43 24.17
C GLN A 194 -25.77 -9.49 24.11
N SER A 195 -25.43 -10.71 23.69
CA SER A 195 -26.38 -11.83 23.65
C SER A 195 -26.90 -12.22 25.02
N LYS A 196 -26.07 -12.19 26.07
CA LYS A 196 -26.51 -12.42 27.46
C LYS A 196 -27.47 -11.35 27.94
N LEU A 197 -27.15 -10.07 27.69
CA LEU A 197 -28.01 -8.95 28.06
C LEU A 197 -29.37 -9.02 27.36
N ASP A 198 -29.37 -9.36 26.06
CA ASP A 198 -30.60 -9.53 25.29
C ASP A 198 -31.43 -10.74 25.76
N ALA A 199 -30.80 -11.81 26.25
CA ALA A 199 -31.49 -12.95 26.87
C ALA A 199 -32.17 -12.51 28.19
N VAL A 200 -31.42 -11.88 29.10
CA VAL A 200 -31.96 -11.37 30.38
C VAL A 200 -33.14 -10.41 30.12
N ARG A 201 -33.00 -9.52 29.15
CA ARG A 201 -34.08 -8.56 28.79
C ARG A 201 -35.34 -9.29 28.31
N ARG A 202 -35.17 -10.31 27.45
CA ARG A 202 -36.31 -11.11 26.93
C ARG A 202 -36.99 -11.87 28.08
N ASP A 203 -36.23 -12.51 28.98
CA ASP A 203 -36.75 -13.23 30.11
C ASP A 203 -37.48 -12.32 31.08
N PHE A 204 -36.95 -11.11 31.32
CA PHE A 204 -37.61 -10.10 32.14
C PHE A 204 -38.98 -9.69 31.54
N VAL A 205 -39.02 -9.36 30.24
CA VAL A 205 -40.27 -8.98 29.58
C VAL A 205 -41.27 -10.12 29.59
N ALA A 206 -40.84 -11.36 29.38
CA ALA A 206 -41.69 -12.54 29.46
C ALA A 206 -42.30 -12.73 30.88
N ASN A 207 -41.48 -12.64 31.91
CA ASN A 207 -41.92 -12.80 33.28
C ASN A 207 -42.88 -11.70 33.73
N VAL A 208 -42.56 -10.43 33.43
CA VAL A 208 -43.46 -9.29 33.71
C VAL A 208 -44.79 -9.45 33.01
N SER A 209 -44.79 -9.90 31.72
CA SER A 209 -46.02 -10.15 30.96
C SER A 209 -46.87 -11.26 31.58
N TYR A 210 -46.26 -12.25 32.20
CA TYR A 210 -46.93 -13.36 32.88
C TYR A 210 -47.55 -12.90 34.23
N GLU A 211 -46.79 -12.14 35.03
CA GLU A 211 -47.27 -11.62 36.32
C GLU A 211 -48.38 -10.58 36.16
N ILE A 212 -48.40 -9.75 35.11
CA ILE A 212 -49.47 -8.79 34.87
C ILE A 212 -50.75 -9.49 34.37
N ARG A 213 -50.64 -10.60 33.64
CA ARG A 213 -51.80 -11.33 33.13
C ARG A 213 -52.62 -12.01 34.25
N THR A 214 -51.98 -12.46 35.29
CA THR A 214 -52.64 -13.19 36.39
C THR A 214 -53.63 -12.35 37.20
N PRO A 215 -53.37 -11.09 37.65
CA PRO A 215 -54.31 -10.28 38.37
C PRO A 215 -55.46 -9.72 37.47
N VAL A 216 -55.24 -9.52 36.19
CA VAL A 216 -56.29 -9.01 35.26
C VAL A 216 -57.41 -10.06 35.03
N THR A 217 -57.09 -11.34 35.12
CA THR A 217 -58.06 -12.41 34.95
C THR A 217 -58.96 -12.58 36.22
N VAL A 218 -58.47 -12.13 37.38
CA VAL A 218 -59.22 -12.20 38.67
C VAL A 218 -60.23 -11.04 38.86
N ILE A 219 -60.04 -9.90 38.17
CA ILE A 219 -60.89 -8.71 38.28
C ILE A 219 -62.05 -8.72 37.25
N GLY A 220 -62.01 -9.62 36.28
CA GLY A 220 -62.97 -9.72 35.16
C GLY A 220 -63.94 -10.92 35.28
N GLY A 221 -64.06 -11.58 36.46
CA GLY A 221 -64.95 -12.68 36.74
C GLY A 221 -66.08 -12.28 37.66
#